data_6447e9729e42c834d3297f3972ae6afc
#
_entry.id   6447e9729e42c834d3297f3972ae6afc
#
_cell.length_a   1.000
_cell.length_b   1.000
_cell.length_c   1.000
_cell.angle_alpha   90.00
_cell.angle_beta   90.00
_cell.angle_gamma   90.00
#
_symmetry.space_group_name_H-M   'P 1'
#
loop_
_entity.id
_entity.type
_entity.pdbx_description
1 polymer ?
#
loop_
_entity_poly.entity_id
_entity_poly.type
_entity_poly.pdbx_seq_one_letter_code
_entity_poly.pdbx_strand_id
1 'polypeptide(L)'
;DTAPLVIIKGMAGTAKTFYSLAVGMEKVYNNPTKEYRRVIVCRPNAQFDDDIGFLPGDENEKIAPLMRPIIDNLEQILDSDESKRYEDEDELTDKVAEVFERGIIRTEALNFIRGRSIAKTYLIIDEAQNMTPNQVKGIITRAGHGTKIILLGDPQQIDRPFLDERTNGLSYAAKHMMNSPLCWQITLSADECESCLLYTSDAADEGL
;
A
#
# COMPACT_ATOMS: atom_id res chain seq x y z
N ASP A 1 11.15 -10.89 7.07
CA ASP A 1 12.17 -9.88 7.31
C ASP A 1 11.85 -9.06 8.55
N THR A 2 12.86 -8.79 9.38
CA THR A 2 12.75 -8.05 10.64
C THR A 2 12.96 -6.55 10.49
N ALA A 3 13.39 -6.06 9.31
CA ALA A 3 13.63 -4.64 9.08
C ALA A 3 12.34 -3.81 9.27
N PRO A 4 12.37 -2.71 10.03
CA PRO A 4 11.20 -1.89 10.30
C PRO A 4 10.70 -1.11 9.07
N LEU A 5 11.54 -0.93 8.06
CA LEU A 5 11.21 -0.31 6.78
C LEU A 5 11.44 -1.29 5.63
N VAL A 6 10.46 -1.41 4.76
CA VAL A 6 10.57 -2.17 3.50
C VAL A 6 10.19 -1.24 2.35
N ILE A 7 11.00 -1.23 1.31
CA ILE A 7 10.74 -0.44 0.09
C ILE A 7 10.61 -1.43 -1.07
N ILE A 8 9.45 -1.42 -1.75
CA ILE A 8 9.17 -2.28 -2.89
C ILE A 8 8.92 -1.39 -4.10
N LYS A 9 9.83 -1.46 -5.05
CA LYS A 9 9.73 -0.77 -6.34
C LYS A 9 9.37 -1.78 -7.43
N GLY A 10 8.58 -1.37 -8.39
CA GLY A 10 8.25 -2.21 -9.53
C GLY A 10 7.20 -1.56 -10.40
N MET A 11 7.08 -2.05 -11.64
CA MET A 11 6.08 -1.58 -12.59
C MET A 11 4.66 -1.83 -12.07
N ALA A 12 3.67 -1.13 -12.63
CA ALA A 12 2.26 -1.47 -12.40
C ALA A 12 2.00 -2.94 -12.79
N GLY A 13 1.05 -3.57 -12.11
CA GLY A 13 0.71 -4.97 -12.36
C GLY A 13 1.62 -6.03 -11.71
N THR A 14 2.67 -5.63 -10.97
CA THR A 14 3.54 -6.57 -10.23
C THR A 14 2.97 -6.97 -8.86
N ALA A 15 1.66 -6.82 -8.65
CA ALA A 15 0.92 -7.22 -7.46
C ALA A 15 1.51 -6.74 -6.11
N LYS A 16 2.27 -5.63 -6.10
CA LYS A 16 2.93 -5.07 -4.90
C LYS A 16 1.96 -4.87 -3.73
N THR A 17 0.83 -4.23 -4.03
CA THR A 17 -0.20 -3.90 -3.04
C THR A 17 -0.87 -5.16 -2.51
N PHE A 18 -1.21 -6.11 -3.39
CA PHE A 18 -1.78 -7.41 -3.04
C PHE A 18 -0.90 -8.18 -2.05
N TYR A 19 0.37 -8.43 -2.39
CA TYR A 19 1.27 -9.17 -1.50
C TYR A 19 1.53 -8.44 -0.18
N SER A 20 1.62 -7.11 -0.21
CA SER A 20 1.83 -6.34 1.01
C SER A 20 0.62 -6.39 1.95
N LEU A 21 -0.59 -6.37 1.39
CA LEU A 21 -1.84 -6.57 2.14
C LEU A 21 -1.95 -7.99 2.67
N ALA A 22 -1.68 -9.01 1.86
CA ALA A 22 -1.75 -10.41 2.26
C ALA A 22 -0.81 -10.69 3.45
N VAL A 23 0.44 -10.23 3.38
CA VAL A 23 1.38 -10.33 4.50
C VAL A 23 0.91 -9.54 5.72
N GLY A 24 0.36 -8.34 5.53
CA GLY A 24 -0.18 -7.52 6.62
C GLY A 24 -1.36 -8.20 7.32
N MET A 25 -2.27 -8.78 6.55
CA MET A 25 -3.41 -9.54 7.07
C MET A 25 -2.96 -10.76 7.84
N GLU A 26 -2.02 -11.54 7.31
CA GLU A 26 -1.46 -12.71 8.01
C GLU A 26 -0.84 -12.29 9.35
N LYS A 27 -0.10 -11.20 9.38
CA LYS A 27 0.57 -10.68 10.58
C LYS A 27 -0.37 -10.11 11.64
N VAL A 28 -1.55 -9.62 11.26
CA VAL A 28 -2.52 -8.99 12.16
C VAL A 28 -3.67 -9.93 12.50
N TYR A 29 -4.23 -10.60 11.51
CA TYR A 29 -5.44 -11.41 11.65
C TYR A 29 -5.16 -12.82 12.17
N ASN A 30 -4.18 -13.49 11.57
CA ASN A 30 -3.88 -14.90 11.86
C ASN A 30 -2.75 -15.09 12.89
N ASN A 31 -2.00 -14.03 13.23
CA ASN A 31 -0.83 -14.17 14.08
C ASN A 31 -1.18 -14.15 15.58
N PRO A 32 -0.97 -15.26 16.31
CA PRO A 32 -1.22 -15.34 17.74
C PRO A 32 -0.30 -14.43 18.59
N THR A 33 0.86 -14.04 18.06
CA THR A 33 1.83 -13.19 18.78
C THR A 33 1.40 -11.74 18.90
N LYS A 34 0.39 -11.31 18.11
CA LYS A 34 -0.13 -9.93 18.09
C LYS A 34 0.96 -8.87 17.97
N GLU A 35 1.95 -9.15 17.14
CA GLU A 35 3.08 -8.25 16.86
C GLU A 35 2.56 -6.88 16.41
N TYR A 36 1.59 -6.88 15.51
CA TYR A 36 0.88 -5.68 15.06
C TYR A 36 -0.57 -5.70 15.50
N ARG A 37 -1.11 -4.53 15.81
CA ARG A 37 -2.52 -4.38 16.22
C ARG A 37 -3.47 -4.21 15.04
N ARG A 38 -2.96 -3.65 13.94
CA ARG A 38 -3.75 -3.31 12.76
C ARG A 38 -2.86 -3.13 11.54
N VAL A 39 -3.47 -3.21 10.38
CA VAL A 39 -2.92 -2.72 9.11
C VAL A 39 -3.48 -1.32 8.87
N ILE A 40 -2.64 -0.37 8.52
CA ILE A 40 -3.06 0.94 7.99
C ILE A 40 -2.58 1.00 6.54
N VAL A 41 -3.50 1.34 5.64
CA VAL A 41 -3.18 1.62 4.24
C VAL A 41 -3.36 3.10 3.99
N CYS A 42 -2.34 3.72 3.45
CA CYS A 42 -2.36 5.12 3.05
C CYS A 42 -1.94 5.22 1.59
N ARG A 43 -2.68 5.99 0.82
CA ARG A 43 -2.38 6.29 -0.57
C ARG A 43 -2.27 7.80 -0.76
N PRO A 44 -1.07 8.33 -1.05
CA PRO A 44 -0.91 9.74 -1.37
C PRO A 44 -1.75 10.11 -2.60
N ASN A 45 -2.51 11.18 -2.51
CA ASN A 45 -3.25 11.67 -3.65
C ASN A 45 -2.70 13.02 -4.09
N ALA A 46 -2.32 13.12 -5.36
CA ALA A 46 -1.79 14.35 -5.94
C ALA A 46 -2.82 15.51 -5.90
N GLN A 47 -4.11 15.19 -5.90
CA GLN A 47 -5.19 16.18 -5.94
C GLN A 47 -5.68 16.64 -4.55
N PHE A 48 -5.43 15.84 -3.49
CA PHE A 48 -6.07 16.06 -2.18
C PHE A 48 -5.09 16.35 -1.03
N ASP A 49 -3.78 16.19 -1.24
CA ASP A 49 -2.81 16.32 -0.14
C ASP A 49 -2.66 17.76 0.39
N ASP A 50 -3.01 18.77 -0.41
CA ASP A 50 -2.87 20.17 -0.02
C ASP A 50 -4.20 20.80 0.46
N ASP A 51 -5.39 20.23 0.12
CA ASP A 51 -6.69 20.88 0.38
C ASP A 51 -7.86 19.92 0.64
N ILE A 52 -7.72 18.91 1.51
CA ILE A 52 -8.86 18.06 1.94
C ILE A 52 -10.01 18.91 2.55
N GLY A 53 -9.69 20.11 3.05
CA GLY A 53 -10.67 21.02 3.66
C GLY A 53 -11.73 21.60 2.73
N PHE A 54 -11.50 21.66 1.40
CA PHE A 54 -12.36 22.35 0.45
C PHE A 54 -13.33 21.45 -0.34
N LEU A 55 -13.23 20.14 -0.23
CA LEU A 55 -14.17 19.25 -0.93
C LEU A 55 -15.46 19.06 -0.11
N PRO A 56 -16.63 19.14 -0.73
CA PRO A 56 -17.90 18.79 -0.08
C PRO A 56 -17.93 17.27 0.18
N GLY A 57 -18.48 16.87 1.32
CA GLY A 57 -18.58 15.48 1.77
C GLY A 57 -17.78 15.21 3.05
N ASP A 58 -18.12 14.11 3.72
CA ASP A 58 -17.36 13.67 4.90
C ASP A 58 -16.03 13.03 4.50
N GLU A 59 -15.16 12.76 5.48
CA GLU A 59 -13.84 12.18 5.22
C GLU A 59 -13.93 10.79 4.55
N ASN A 60 -14.95 10.02 4.85
CA ASN A 60 -15.16 8.68 4.31
C ASN A 60 -15.54 8.73 2.82
N GLU A 61 -16.40 9.69 2.44
CA GLU A 61 -16.78 9.91 1.04
C GLU A 61 -15.59 10.33 0.17
N LYS A 62 -14.65 11.10 0.73
CA LYS A 62 -13.44 11.55 0.03
C LYS A 62 -12.41 10.44 -0.16
N ILE A 63 -12.35 9.51 0.79
CA ILE A 63 -11.41 8.40 0.78
C ILE A 63 -11.96 7.21 -0.01
N ALA A 64 -13.28 7.08 -0.15
CA ALA A 64 -13.94 5.95 -0.81
C ALA A 64 -13.40 5.60 -2.21
N PRO A 65 -13.11 6.54 -3.12
CA PRO A 65 -12.52 6.20 -4.42
C PRO A 65 -11.11 5.59 -4.34
N LEU A 66 -10.35 5.98 -3.31
CA LEU A 66 -8.99 5.44 -3.07
C LEU A 66 -9.02 4.05 -2.45
N MET A 67 -10.18 3.70 -1.88
CA MET A 67 -10.41 2.43 -1.19
C MET A 67 -10.68 1.27 -2.13
N ARG A 68 -11.30 1.52 -3.28
CA ARG A 68 -11.75 0.46 -4.18
C ARG A 68 -10.66 -0.57 -4.51
N PRO A 69 -9.44 -0.15 -4.94
CA PRO A 69 -8.36 -1.10 -5.20
C PRO A 69 -7.91 -1.91 -3.97
N ILE A 70 -8.10 -1.35 -2.77
CA ILE A 70 -7.77 -2.04 -1.51
C ILE A 70 -8.83 -3.10 -1.20
N ILE A 71 -10.11 -2.76 -1.40
CA ILE A 71 -11.24 -3.68 -1.24
C ILE A 71 -11.11 -4.85 -2.20
N ASP A 72 -10.88 -4.58 -3.50
CA ASP A 72 -10.71 -5.59 -4.53
C ASP A 72 -9.57 -6.58 -4.20
N ASN A 73 -8.44 -6.06 -3.68
CA ASN A 73 -7.33 -6.91 -3.22
C ASN A 73 -7.71 -7.72 -1.96
N LEU A 74 -8.48 -7.14 -1.04
CA LEU A 74 -8.93 -7.86 0.16
C LEU A 74 -9.89 -8.99 -0.15
N GLU A 75 -10.83 -8.78 -1.06
CA GLU A 75 -11.74 -9.81 -1.57
C GLU A 75 -10.93 -10.99 -2.12
N GLN A 76 -9.95 -10.73 -2.99
CA GLN A 76 -9.09 -11.78 -3.54
C GLN A 76 -8.28 -12.51 -2.46
N ILE A 77 -7.75 -11.79 -1.46
CA ILE A 77 -6.99 -12.40 -0.35
C ILE A 77 -7.90 -13.28 0.50
N LEU A 78 -9.11 -12.83 0.81
CA LEU A 78 -10.05 -13.57 1.64
C LEU A 78 -10.60 -14.78 0.89
N ASP A 79 -10.89 -14.67 -0.39
CA ASP A 79 -11.39 -15.75 -1.24
C ASP A 79 -10.30 -16.81 -1.56
N SER A 80 -9.02 -16.44 -1.49
CA SER A 80 -7.90 -17.37 -1.70
C SER A 80 -7.70 -18.37 -0.55
N ASP A 81 -8.39 -18.23 0.59
CA ASP A 81 -8.35 -19.18 1.70
C ASP A 81 -9.24 -20.40 1.37
N GLU A 82 -8.63 -21.44 0.80
CA GLU A 82 -9.32 -22.69 0.43
C GLU A 82 -10.07 -23.35 1.58
N SER A 83 -9.75 -23.02 2.83
CA SER A 83 -10.43 -23.52 4.02
C SER A 83 -11.78 -22.84 4.29
N LYS A 84 -12.02 -21.69 3.65
CA LYS A 84 -13.21 -20.86 3.80
C LYS A 84 -13.72 -20.45 2.42
N ARG A 85 -14.39 -21.36 1.74
CA ARG A 85 -15.11 -20.99 0.52
C ARG A 85 -16.35 -20.21 0.90
N TYR A 86 -16.43 -18.97 0.42
CA TYR A 86 -17.64 -18.17 0.50
C TYR A 86 -18.66 -18.72 -0.50
N GLU A 87 -19.91 -18.84 -0.06
CA GLU A 87 -20.97 -19.45 -0.90
C GLU A 87 -21.47 -18.47 -1.97
N ASP A 88 -21.35 -17.15 -1.70
CA ASP A 88 -21.75 -16.08 -2.62
C ASP A 88 -20.92 -14.78 -2.39
N GLU A 89 -21.09 -13.81 -3.31
CA GLU A 89 -20.43 -12.52 -3.27
C GLU A 89 -20.88 -11.65 -2.06
N ASP A 90 -22.11 -11.85 -1.58
CA ASP A 90 -22.65 -11.08 -0.45
C ASP A 90 -21.92 -11.47 0.84
N GLU A 91 -21.65 -12.76 1.05
CA GLU A 91 -20.89 -13.25 2.19
C GLU A 91 -19.44 -12.73 2.20
N LEU A 92 -18.81 -12.67 1.03
CA LEU A 92 -17.46 -12.11 0.89
C LEU A 92 -17.44 -10.60 1.21
N THR A 93 -18.43 -9.87 0.69
CA THR A 93 -18.60 -8.43 0.96
C THR A 93 -18.80 -8.16 2.46
N ASP A 94 -19.65 -8.95 3.12
CA ASP A 94 -19.88 -8.87 4.57
C ASP A 94 -18.59 -9.14 5.35
N LYS A 95 -17.76 -10.08 4.87
CA LYS A 95 -16.48 -10.38 5.50
C LYS A 95 -15.46 -9.26 5.38
N VAL A 96 -15.41 -8.60 4.23
CA VAL A 96 -14.60 -7.38 4.04
C VAL A 96 -15.07 -6.29 4.99
N ALA A 97 -16.38 -6.05 5.06
CA ALA A 97 -16.95 -5.07 5.99
C ALA A 97 -16.58 -5.38 7.45
N GLU A 98 -16.67 -6.64 7.89
CA GLU A 98 -16.24 -7.07 9.23
C GLU A 98 -14.79 -6.71 9.54
N VAL A 99 -13.87 -6.92 8.58
CA VAL A 99 -12.45 -6.61 8.73
C VAL A 99 -12.22 -5.12 9.01
N PHE A 100 -12.97 -4.25 8.32
CA PHE A 100 -12.92 -2.80 8.55
C PHE A 100 -13.57 -2.40 9.86
N GLU A 101 -14.77 -2.92 10.19
CA GLU A 101 -15.49 -2.62 11.43
C GLU A 101 -14.69 -3.01 12.67
N ARG A 102 -14.02 -4.16 12.63
CA ARG A 102 -13.12 -4.61 13.71
C ARG A 102 -11.83 -3.80 13.79
N GLY A 103 -11.59 -2.91 12.82
CA GLY A 103 -10.39 -2.09 12.76
C GLY A 103 -9.09 -2.87 12.55
N ILE A 104 -9.19 -4.07 11.95
CA ILE A 104 -8.05 -4.88 11.52
C ILE A 104 -7.31 -4.17 10.41
N ILE A 105 -8.06 -3.65 9.43
CA ILE A 105 -7.57 -2.73 8.41
C ILE A 105 -8.22 -1.37 8.61
N ARG A 106 -7.43 -0.34 8.37
CA ARG A 106 -7.88 1.05 8.28
C ARG A 106 -7.22 1.71 7.09
N THR A 107 -7.93 2.63 6.50
CA THR A 107 -7.36 3.53 5.51
C THR A 107 -7.32 4.92 6.11
N GLU A 108 -6.20 5.57 5.95
CA GLU A 108 -6.00 6.92 6.48
C GLU A 108 -5.37 7.80 5.40
N ALA A 109 -5.77 9.06 5.37
CA ALA A 109 -5.10 10.04 4.53
C ALA A 109 -3.71 10.37 5.10
N LEU A 110 -2.76 10.68 4.22
CA LEU A 110 -1.36 10.92 4.57
C LEU A 110 -1.20 11.99 5.67
N ASN A 111 -2.04 13.03 5.64
CA ASN A 111 -2.00 14.13 6.59
C ASN A 111 -2.33 13.69 8.02
N PHE A 112 -3.19 12.70 8.21
CA PHE A 112 -3.53 12.18 9.55
C PHE A 112 -2.40 11.36 10.16
N ILE A 113 -1.60 10.70 9.32
CA ILE A 113 -0.42 9.94 9.76
C ILE A 113 0.67 10.89 10.26
N ARG A 114 0.84 12.04 9.64
CA ARG A 114 1.89 13.03 9.98
C ARG A 114 1.76 13.62 11.39
N GLY A 115 0.56 13.63 11.97
CA GLY A 115 0.28 14.22 13.30
C GLY A 115 0.41 13.25 14.48
N ARG A 116 0.57 11.94 14.25
CA ARG A 116 0.49 10.90 15.30
C ARG A 116 1.78 10.09 15.41
N SER A 117 2.07 9.61 16.61
CA SER A 117 3.02 8.51 16.79
C SER A 117 2.30 7.19 16.48
N ILE A 118 2.86 6.42 15.56
CA ILE A 118 2.30 5.14 15.11
C ILE A 118 3.07 4.03 15.78
N ALA A 119 2.41 3.26 16.62
CA ALA A 119 3.02 2.13 17.34
C ALA A 119 2.29 0.82 17.04
N LYS A 120 3.03 -0.28 16.99
CA LYS A 120 2.51 -1.64 16.75
C LYS A 120 1.57 -1.72 15.54
N THR A 121 1.96 -1.08 14.44
CA THR A 121 1.15 -0.96 13.23
C THR A 121 1.93 -1.46 12.02
N TYR A 122 1.28 -2.23 11.18
CA TYR A 122 1.75 -2.57 9.85
C TYR A 122 1.23 -1.50 8.88
N LEU A 123 2.09 -0.53 8.53
CA LEU A 123 1.73 0.63 7.73
C LEU A 123 2.15 0.42 6.27
N ILE A 124 1.19 0.41 5.37
CA ILE A 124 1.41 0.34 3.92
C ILE A 124 1.19 1.73 3.35
N ILE A 125 2.18 2.26 2.65
CA ILE A 125 2.06 3.47 1.84
C ILE A 125 2.13 3.04 0.37
N ASP A 126 0.98 3.00 -0.26
CA ASP A 126 0.86 2.68 -1.68
C ASP A 126 1.06 3.95 -2.53
N GLU A 127 1.54 3.82 -3.76
CA GLU A 127 1.86 4.92 -4.68
C GLU A 127 2.83 5.96 -4.06
N ALA A 128 3.82 5.49 -3.32
CA ALA A 128 4.75 6.35 -2.57
C ALA A 128 5.63 7.24 -3.49
N GLN A 129 5.71 6.97 -4.80
CA GLN A 129 6.33 7.87 -5.77
C GLN A 129 5.60 9.22 -5.89
N ASN A 130 4.33 9.29 -5.47
CA ASN A 130 3.57 10.53 -5.42
C ASN A 130 3.80 11.35 -4.14
N MET A 131 4.69 10.90 -3.27
CA MET A 131 5.11 11.66 -2.08
C MET A 131 6.32 12.53 -2.37
N THR A 132 6.39 13.65 -1.67
CA THR A 132 7.63 14.43 -1.61
C THR A 132 8.64 13.79 -0.64
N PRO A 133 9.94 14.06 -0.77
CA PRO A 133 10.96 13.62 0.19
C PRO A 133 10.65 14.01 1.64
N ASN A 134 10.12 15.22 1.85
CA ASN A 134 9.72 15.68 3.19
C ASN A 134 8.53 14.90 3.76
N GLN A 135 7.58 14.49 2.93
CA GLN A 135 6.47 13.65 3.36
C GLN A 135 6.97 12.29 3.82
N VAL A 136 7.82 11.64 3.02
CA VAL A 136 8.40 10.33 3.37
C VAL A 136 9.23 10.42 4.64
N LYS A 137 10.13 11.42 4.74
CA LYS A 137 10.92 11.66 5.96
C LYS A 137 10.02 11.84 7.18
N GLY A 138 8.94 12.62 7.04
CA GLY A 138 8.00 12.87 8.13
C GLY A 138 7.29 11.60 8.61
N ILE A 139 7.02 10.63 7.74
CA ILE A 139 6.40 9.35 8.13
C ILE A 139 7.42 8.41 8.76
N ILE A 140 8.58 8.22 8.15
CA ILE A 140 9.62 7.33 8.69
C ILE A 140 10.02 7.73 10.10
N THR A 141 10.14 9.02 10.37
CA THR A 141 10.52 9.54 11.70
C THR A 141 9.41 9.40 12.76
N ARG A 142 8.20 9.04 12.38
CA ARG A 142 7.07 8.81 13.29
C ARG A 142 6.80 7.35 13.59
N ALA A 143 7.54 6.45 12.98
CA ALA A 143 7.49 5.03 13.31
C ALA A 143 7.80 4.84 14.79
N GLY A 144 6.77 4.52 15.57
CA GLY A 144 6.91 4.16 16.98
C GLY A 144 7.32 2.70 17.13
N HIS A 145 7.51 2.30 18.38
CA HIS A 145 7.95 0.94 18.71
C HIS A 145 6.99 -0.13 18.12
N GLY A 146 7.58 -1.11 17.48
CA GLY A 146 6.84 -2.24 16.87
C GLY A 146 6.07 -1.86 15.60
N THR A 147 6.39 -0.75 14.95
CA THR A 147 5.79 -0.39 13.65
C THR A 147 6.67 -0.88 12.52
N LYS A 148 6.03 -1.43 11.49
CA LYS A 148 6.64 -1.75 10.21
C LYS A 148 6.03 -0.85 9.14
N ILE A 149 6.89 -0.23 8.34
CA ILE A 149 6.50 0.64 7.22
C ILE A 149 6.85 -0.06 5.91
N ILE A 150 5.89 -0.14 5.02
CA ILE A 150 6.05 -0.67 3.67
C ILE A 150 5.79 0.49 2.70
N LEU A 151 6.80 0.89 1.94
CA LEU A 151 6.65 1.88 0.86
C LEU A 151 6.58 1.14 -0.47
N LEU A 152 5.48 1.31 -1.19
CA LEU A 152 5.22 0.68 -2.48
C LEU A 152 5.13 1.76 -3.56
N GLY A 153 5.60 1.45 -4.75
CA GLY A 153 5.36 2.32 -5.88
C GLY A 153 6.15 1.99 -7.14
N ASP A 154 5.81 2.72 -8.18
CA ASP A 154 6.49 2.72 -9.47
C ASP A 154 7.13 4.09 -9.70
N PRO A 155 8.47 4.21 -9.65
CA PRO A 155 9.13 5.50 -9.87
C PRO A 155 8.88 6.14 -11.24
N GLN A 156 8.36 5.38 -12.21
CA GLN A 156 8.05 5.87 -13.55
C GLN A 156 6.61 6.41 -13.69
N GLN A 157 5.72 6.07 -12.73
CA GLN A 157 4.31 6.49 -12.74
C GLN A 157 4.07 7.61 -11.71
N ILE A 158 4.52 8.82 -12.04
CA ILE A 158 4.39 9.98 -11.16
C ILE A 158 3.28 10.89 -11.66
N ASP A 159 2.26 11.09 -10.81
CA ASP A 159 1.10 11.95 -11.11
C ASP A 159 1.34 13.41 -10.68
N ARG A 160 2.32 13.67 -9.83
CA ARG A 160 2.61 15.01 -9.33
C ARG A 160 3.52 15.81 -10.27
N PRO A 161 3.12 17.01 -10.72
CA PRO A 161 3.82 17.77 -11.76
C PRO A 161 5.23 18.27 -11.36
N PHE A 162 5.57 18.28 -10.05
CA PHE A 162 6.86 18.78 -9.55
C PHE A 162 7.80 17.67 -9.08
N LEU A 163 7.42 16.42 -9.28
CA LEU A 163 8.25 15.26 -8.95
C LEU A 163 8.71 14.57 -10.23
N ASP A 164 9.88 14.00 -10.17
CA ASP A 164 10.43 13.15 -11.21
C ASP A 164 10.92 11.81 -10.63
N GLU A 165 11.40 10.92 -11.46
CA GLU A 165 11.89 9.60 -11.09
C GLU A 165 12.99 9.64 -9.99
N ARG A 166 13.75 10.71 -9.92
CA ARG A 166 14.88 10.88 -8.98
C ARG A 166 14.51 11.67 -7.74
N THR A 167 13.57 12.59 -7.85
CA THR A 167 13.21 13.56 -6.79
C THR A 167 11.98 13.17 -5.99
N ASN A 168 11.26 12.12 -6.40
CA ASN A 168 10.11 11.61 -5.66
C ASN A 168 10.49 10.96 -4.33
N GLY A 169 9.53 10.85 -3.43
CA GLY A 169 9.76 10.35 -2.07
C GLY A 169 10.20 8.89 -2.00
N LEU A 170 9.71 8.02 -2.89
CA LEU A 170 10.10 6.61 -2.93
C LEU A 170 11.58 6.46 -3.30
N SER A 171 12.02 7.13 -4.38
CA SER A 171 13.41 7.14 -4.82
C SER A 171 14.34 7.80 -3.79
N TYR A 172 13.86 8.87 -3.15
CA TYR A 172 14.58 9.51 -2.06
C TYR A 172 14.81 8.54 -0.88
N ALA A 173 13.76 7.86 -0.42
CA ALA A 173 13.88 6.89 0.67
C ALA A 173 14.82 5.74 0.29
N ALA A 174 14.66 5.17 -0.91
CA ALA A 174 15.51 4.09 -1.40
C ALA A 174 16.99 4.46 -1.41
N LYS A 175 17.32 5.67 -1.87
CA LYS A 175 18.70 6.16 -1.90
C LYS A 175 19.27 6.38 -0.50
N HIS A 176 18.52 7.00 0.41
CA HIS A 176 19.03 7.37 1.74
C HIS A 176 19.08 6.19 2.70
N MET A 177 18.27 5.15 2.47
CA MET A 177 18.24 3.94 3.27
C MET A 177 19.06 2.79 2.66
N MET A 178 19.81 3.06 1.60
CA MET A 178 20.69 2.07 0.97
C MET A 178 21.72 1.56 1.98
N ASN A 179 21.85 0.25 2.07
CA ASN A 179 22.74 -0.44 3.02
C ASN A 179 22.42 -0.22 4.51
N SER A 180 21.28 0.36 4.83
CA SER A 180 20.84 0.48 6.23
C SER A 180 20.33 -0.87 6.75
N PRO A 181 20.75 -1.34 7.93
CA PRO A 181 20.20 -2.54 8.54
C PRO A 181 18.72 -2.40 8.94
N LEU A 182 18.19 -1.17 8.93
CA LEU A 182 16.80 -0.87 9.23
C LEU A 182 15.89 -0.89 8.01
N CYS A 183 16.44 -1.11 6.82
CA CYS A 183 15.68 -1.06 5.57
C CYS A 183 15.99 -2.26 4.69
N TRP A 184 14.93 -2.92 4.23
CA TRP A 184 14.98 -3.90 3.17
C TRP A 184 14.42 -3.31 1.88
N GLN A 185 15.10 -3.54 0.75
CA GLN A 185 14.67 -3.02 -0.55
C GLN A 185 14.50 -4.14 -1.55
N ILE A 186 13.39 -4.12 -2.28
CA ILE A 186 13.05 -5.07 -3.33
C ILE A 186 12.72 -4.26 -4.58
N THR A 187 13.22 -4.71 -5.72
CA THR A 187 12.81 -4.19 -7.03
C THR A 187 12.26 -5.35 -7.84
N LEU A 188 10.98 -5.28 -8.18
CA LEU A 188 10.32 -6.25 -9.04
C LEU A 188 10.56 -5.88 -10.49
N SER A 189 10.98 -6.86 -11.28
CA SER A 189 11.25 -6.69 -12.71
C SER A 189 9.94 -6.79 -13.54
N ALA A 190 10.03 -6.43 -14.80
CA ALA A 190 8.91 -6.59 -15.72
C ALA A 190 8.50 -8.06 -15.91
N ASP A 191 9.45 -8.99 -15.81
CA ASP A 191 9.20 -10.43 -15.94
C ASP A 191 8.37 -11.00 -14.77
N GLU A 192 8.27 -10.25 -13.66
CA GLU A 192 7.46 -10.59 -12.47
C GLU A 192 6.08 -9.92 -12.51
N CYS A 193 5.70 -9.34 -13.66
CA CYS A 193 4.41 -8.68 -13.87
C CYS A 193 3.38 -9.67 -14.42
N GLU A 194 2.44 -10.14 -13.61
CA GLU A 194 1.37 -11.02 -14.05
C GLU A 194 0.46 -10.37 -15.12
N SER A 195 0.23 -9.06 -15.03
CA SER A 195 -0.56 -8.31 -16.02
C SER A 195 0.19 -8.09 -17.33
N CYS A 196 1.53 -8.06 -17.32
CA CYS A 196 2.32 -7.87 -18.53
C CYS A 196 2.32 -9.12 -19.42
N LEU A 197 2.10 -10.30 -18.86
CA LEU A 197 1.97 -11.54 -19.63
C LEU A 197 0.74 -11.54 -20.55
N LEU A 198 -0.36 -10.90 -20.12
CA LEU A 198 -1.56 -10.72 -20.94
C LEU A 198 -1.33 -9.74 -22.08
N TYR A 199 -0.57 -8.67 -21.84
CA TYR A 199 -0.24 -7.68 -22.88
C TYR A 199 0.72 -8.21 -23.94
N THR A 200 1.64 -9.10 -23.57
CA THR A 200 2.60 -9.70 -24.52
C THR A 200 1.96 -10.81 -25.36
N SER A 201 0.94 -11.49 -24.86
CA SER A 201 0.21 -12.50 -25.66
C SER A 201 -0.69 -11.87 -26.73
N ASP A 202 -1.36 -10.76 -26.41
CA ASP A 202 -2.23 -10.06 -27.38
C ASP A 202 -1.39 -9.31 -28.46
N ALA A 203 -0.22 -8.78 -28.09
CA ALA A 203 0.66 -8.14 -29.05
C ALA A 203 1.37 -9.12 -30.01
N ALA A 204 1.45 -10.40 -29.65
CA ALA A 204 2.02 -11.42 -30.51
C ALA A 204 1.01 -11.94 -31.56
N ASP A 205 -0.30 -11.78 -31.32
CA ASP A 205 -1.35 -12.19 -32.26
C ASP A 205 -1.72 -11.07 -33.28
N GLU A 206 -1.34 -9.81 -33.02
CA GLU A 206 -1.48 -8.73 -33.99
C GLU A 206 -0.21 -8.50 -34.84
N GLY A 207 0.68 -9.47 -34.87
CA GLY A 207 1.93 -9.45 -35.63
C GLY A 207 1.72 -9.55 -37.11
N LEU A 208 1.93 -8.47 -37.76
CA LEU A 208 2.35 -8.37 -39.15
C LEU A 208 3.84 -8.29 -39.27
#